data_3d5d83ed7428a103e0b508cbb516bf1e
#
_entry.id   3d5d83ed7428a103e0b508cbb516bf1e
#
_cell.length_a   1.000
_cell.length_b   1.000
_cell.length_c   1.000
_cell.angle_alpha   90.00
_cell.angle_beta   90.00
_cell.angle_gamma   90.00
#
_symmetry.space_group_name_H-M   'P 1'
#
loop_
_entity.id
_entity.type
_entity.pdbx_description
1 polymer ?
#
loop_
_entity_poly.entity_id
_entity_poly.type
_entity_poly.pdbx_seq_one_letter_code
_entity_poly.pdbx_strand_id
1 'polypeptide(L)'
;KLTTGASSEDEGIFENALEINVTSAPFGLEYTPNEDMLEAENDKSGKTSFQSNAPALKGSLEGIEYSIKNITPTTDKIKIDPTTGVLSVDKDHGLQSGNNYVISIHVKNNFGEEDFNNAFTLQVVEYIEPISGFEYETSIDKYQYSKFTISPKEGLKGDNIQFSLINEPDALKGQIEFDAQTGTISVEKGTTIPQGNYSLTVRATNSKNAENPADATFTLNIIENPNYFTDIRYGNNIDVPEENNANQ
;
A
#
# COMPACT_ATOMS: atom_id res chain seq x y z
N LYS A 1 56.38 -24.15 -21.34
CA LYS A 1 57.35 -25.24 -21.55
C LYS A 1 58.71 -24.61 -21.85
N LEU A 2 59.71 -24.87 -20.99
CA LEU A 2 61.08 -24.46 -21.21
C LEU A 2 61.86 -25.70 -21.60
N THR A 3 62.64 -25.63 -22.68
CA THR A 3 63.56 -26.67 -23.08
C THR A 3 64.98 -26.15 -22.92
N THR A 4 65.90 -26.96 -22.36
CA THR A 4 67.33 -26.61 -22.20
C THR A 4 68.14 -26.85 -23.43
N GLY A 5 67.55 -27.34 -24.51
CA GLY A 5 68.19 -27.37 -25.86
C GLY A 5 69.11 -28.49 -26.15
N ALA A 6 69.30 -29.48 -25.28
CA ALA A 6 70.27 -30.54 -25.52
C ALA A 6 69.72 -31.95 -25.82
N SER A 7 68.53 -32.28 -25.34
CA SER A 7 67.82 -33.52 -25.69
C SER A 7 66.31 -33.39 -25.29
N SER A 8 65.46 -34.22 -25.90
CA SER A 8 63.98 -34.26 -25.58
C SER A 8 63.67 -34.83 -24.19
N GLU A 9 64.68 -35.29 -23.46
CA GLU A 9 64.51 -35.85 -22.09
C GLU A 9 64.70 -34.82 -20.98
N ASP A 10 65.10 -33.57 -21.32
CA ASP A 10 65.33 -32.47 -20.38
C ASP A 10 64.17 -31.49 -20.36
N GLU A 11 62.96 -31.98 -20.57
CA GLU A 11 61.78 -31.15 -20.48
C GLU A 11 61.28 -31.03 -19.01
N GLY A 12 61.42 -29.84 -18.43
CA GLY A 12 60.81 -29.50 -17.15
C GLY A 12 59.46 -28.78 -17.37
N ILE A 13 58.40 -29.27 -16.78
CA ILE A 13 57.10 -28.55 -16.66
C ILE A 13 57.17 -27.82 -15.35
N PHE A 14 57.12 -26.51 -15.42
CA PHE A 14 56.98 -25.64 -14.24
C PHE A 14 55.52 -25.17 -14.18
N GLU A 15 54.73 -25.82 -13.35
CA GLU A 15 53.35 -25.39 -13.11
C GLU A 15 53.37 -24.06 -12.35
N ASN A 16 52.47 -23.15 -12.73
CA ASN A 16 52.35 -21.80 -12.12
C ASN A 16 53.61 -20.93 -12.22
N ALA A 17 54.46 -21.17 -13.21
CA ALA A 17 55.71 -20.42 -13.40
C ALA A 17 55.52 -18.94 -13.78
N LEU A 18 54.32 -18.58 -14.23
CA LEU A 18 53.94 -17.20 -14.57
C LEU A 18 52.47 -16.97 -14.18
N GLU A 19 52.23 -16.02 -13.28
CA GLU A 19 50.93 -15.46 -12.99
C GLU A 19 50.83 -14.09 -13.67
N ILE A 20 49.79 -13.90 -14.47
CA ILE A 20 49.52 -12.63 -15.12
C ILE A 20 48.28 -12.03 -14.49
N ASN A 21 48.46 -10.98 -13.72
CA ASN A 21 47.35 -10.16 -13.19
C ASN A 21 47.00 -9.10 -14.22
N VAL A 22 45.77 -9.17 -14.76
CA VAL A 22 45.23 -8.14 -15.64
C VAL A 22 44.47 -7.13 -14.79
N THR A 23 44.95 -5.91 -14.77
CA THR A 23 44.32 -4.79 -14.06
C THR A 23 43.65 -3.84 -15.04
N SER A 24 42.55 -3.21 -14.63
CA SER A 24 41.80 -2.25 -15.45
C SER A 24 41.13 -1.16 -14.61
N ALA A 25 40.84 -0.03 -15.23
CA ALA A 25 39.90 0.94 -14.72
C ALA A 25 38.52 0.30 -14.44
N PRO A 26 37.68 0.91 -13.60
CA PRO A 26 36.32 0.44 -13.38
C PRO A 26 35.48 0.50 -14.67
N PHE A 27 34.63 -0.50 -14.90
CA PHE A 27 33.66 -0.48 -16.01
C PHE A 27 32.46 -1.34 -15.69
N GLY A 28 31.32 -1.13 -16.40
CA GLY A 28 30.15 -2.00 -16.33
C GLY A 28 29.50 -2.01 -14.94
N LEU A 29 29.37 -0.82 -14.32
CA LEU A 29 28.61 -0.67 -13.07
C LEU A 29 27.14 -0.97 -13.32
N GLU A 30 26.55 -1.84 -12.50
CA GLU A 30 25.15 -2.25 -12.61
C GLU A 30 24.53 -2.44 -11.22
N TYR A 31 23.47 -1.66 -10.92
CA TYR A 31 22.60 -1.92 -9.79
C TYR A 31 21.50 -2.90 -10.20
N THR A 32 21.15 -3.82 -9.31
CA THR A 32 20.05 -4.77 -9.53
C THR A 32 19.16 -4.84 -8.29
N PRO A 33 17.95 -4.25 -8.34
CA PRO A 33 17.40 -3.44 -9.43
C PRO A 33 18.14 -2.10 -9.62
N ASN A 34 18.03 -1.51 -10.83
CA ASN A 34 18.57 -0.18 -11.13
C ASN A 34 17.57 0.96 -10.88
N GLU A 35 16.39 0.62 -10.38
CA GLU A 35 15.38 1.55 -9.88
C GLU A 35 14.70 0.95 -8.66
N ASP A 36 14.26 1.80 -7.75
CA ASP A 36 13.52 1.40 -6.55
C ASP A 36 12.62 2.53 -6.06
N MET A 37 11.76 2.22 -5.09
CA MET A 37 10.79 3.16 -4.54
C MET A 37 11.08 3.46 -3.08
N LEU A 38 10.93 4.74 -2.72
CA LEU A 38 10.97 5.23 -1.35
C LEU A 38 9.64 5.93 -1.05
N GLU A 39 9.00 5.57 0.04
CA GLU A 39 7.81 6.29 0.50
C GLU A 39 8.20 7.65 1.07
N ALA A 40 7.54 8.71 0.60
CA ALA A 40 7.70 10.04 1.17
C ALA A 40 7.29 10.04 2.63
N GLU A 41 7.97 10.85 3.42
CA GLU A 41 7.56 11.12 4.78
C GLU A 41 6.26 11.91 4.79
N ASN A 42 5.38 11.55 5.72
CA ASN A 42 4.26 12.36 6.13
C ASN A 42 4.30 12.52 7.66
N ASP A 43 3.48 13.41 8.19
CA ASP A 43 3.41 13.71 9.63
C ASP A 43 3.09 12.48 10.50
N LYS A 44 2.65 11.38 9.88
CA LYS A 44 2.26 10.15 10.57
C LYS A 44 3.35 9.09 10.58
N SER A 45 4.24 9.06 9.57
CA SER A 45 5.19 7.95 9.42
C SER A 45 6.59 8.26 9.95
N GLY A 46 7.23 9.36 9.57
CA GLY A 46 8.58 9.75 9.97
C GLY A 46 9.61 8.62 10.02
N LYS A 47 9.39 7.54 9.22
CA LYS A 47 10.08 6.26 9.41
C LYS A 47 10.65 5.66 8.14
N THR A 48 10.36 6.27 7.00
CA THR A 48 10.82 5.74 5.72
C THR A 48 12.33 5.96 5.56
N SER A 49 13.02 4.95 5.13
CA SER A 49 14.44 4.96 4.79
C SER A 49 14.67 4.03 3.62
N PHE A 50 15.76 4.21 2.90
CA PHE A 50 16.10 3.42 1.74
C PHE A 50 17.55 2.95 1.81
N GLN A 51 17.81 1.77 1.25
CA GLN A 51 19.14 1.25 1.01
C GLN A 51 19.11 0.36 -0.24
N SER A 52 19.95 0.67 -1.22
CA SER A 52 20.10 -0.17 -2.41
C SER A 52 20.88 -1.46 -2.12
N ASN A 53 20.83 -2.41 -3.03
CA ASN A 53 21.87 -3.45 -3.09
C ASN A 53 23.21 -2.82 -3.48
N ALA A 54 24.32 -3.48 -3.13
CA ALA A 54 25.62 -3.13 -3.66
C ALA A 54 25.63 -3.38 -5.18
N PRO A 55 26.16 -2.47 -5.99
CA PRO A 55 26.22 -2.66 -7.43
C PRO A 55 27.25 -3.73 -7.82
N ALA A 56 26.99 -4.42 -8.90
CA ALA A 56 28.02 -5.19 -9.60
C ALA A 56 28.95 -4.21 -10.34
N LEU A 57 30.24 -4.50 -10.32
CA LEU A 57 31.26 -3.72 -11.03
C LEU A 57 32.29 -4.66 -11.65
N LYS A 58 32.75 -4.31 -12.82
CA LYS A 58 33.84 -4.97 -13.51
C LYS A 58 35.12 -4.12 -13.42
N GLY A 59 36.29 -4.78 -13.56
CA GLY A 59 37.57 -4.15 -13.42
C GLY A 59 38.25 -4.51 -12.10
N SER A 60 39.37 -3.86 -11.81
CA SER A 60 40.12 -4.08 -10.59
C SER A 60 39.47 -3.41 -9.41
N LEU A 61 39.39 -4.08 -8.25
CA LEU A 61 38.81 -3.56 -7.03
C LEU A 61 39.85 -2.90 -6.11
N GLU A 62 41.13 -2.94 -6.46
CA GLU A 62 42.18 -2.33 -5.65
C GLU A 62 42.10 -0.82 -5.63
N GLY A 63 41.92 -0.24 -4.44
CA GLY A 63 41.73 1.20 -4.26
C GLY A 63 40.40 1.71 -4.76
N ILE A 64 39.35 0.85 -4.81
CA ILE A 64 38.03 1.24 -5.26
C ILE A 64 37.43 2.29 -4.37
N GLU A 65 36.82 3.34 -4.97
CA GLU A 65 36.08 4.39 -4.29
C GLU A 65 34.90 4.82 -5.15
N TYR A 66 33.72 4.84 -4.54
CA TYR A 66 32.46 5.28 -5.14
C TYR A 66 32.10 6.68 -4.65
N SER A 67 31.58 7.51 -5.54
CA SER A 67 31.03 8.82 -5.19
C SER A 67 29.84 9.18 -6.09
N ILE A 68 28.97 10.04 -5.59
CA ILE A 68 27.86 10.57 -6.40
C ILE A 68 28.45 11.69 -7.30
N LYS A 69 28.31 11.51 -8.61
CA LYS A 69 28.66 12.53 -9.60
C LYS A 69 27.62 13.66 -9.62
N ASN A 70 26.36 13.28 -9.77
CA ASN A 70 25.22 14.21 -9.70
C ASN A 70 23.91 13.46 -9.40
N ILE A 71 22.92 14.22 -8.91
CA ILE A 71 21.56 13.76 -8.70
C ILE A 71 20.62 14.77 -9.34
N THR A 72 19.61 14.30 -10.08
CA THR A 72 18.59 15.15 -10.69
C THR A 72 17.20 14.66 -10.32
N PRO A 73 16.34 15.47 -9.69
CA PRO A 73 16.60 16.81 -9.13
C PRO A 73 17.64 16.77 -8.00
N THR A 74 18.34 17.88 -7.79
CA THR A 74 19.43 17.96 -6.80
C THR A 74 18.91 17.78 -5.38
N THR A 75 19.61 16.96 -4.59
CA THR A 75 19.35 16.73 -3.17
C THR A 75 20.64 16.31 -2.45
N ASP A 76 20.73 16.59 -1.16
CA ASP A 76 21.80 16.15 -0.25
C ASP A 76 21.37 14.96 0.63
N LYS A 77 20.15 14.44 0.42
CA LYS A 77 19.55 13.40 1.24
C LYS A 77 19.91 11.99 0.80
N ILE A 78 20.33 11.82 -0.46
CA ILE A 78 20.79 10.54 -1.00
C ILE A 78 22.32 10.49 -0.82
N LYS A 79 22.78 9.42 -0.17
CA LYS A 79 24.20 9.20 0.15
C LYS A 79 24.68 7.93 -0.56
N ILE A 80 26.00 7.80 -0.74
CA ILE A 80 26.64 6.59 -1.22
C ILE A 80 27.73 6.17 -0.22
N ASP A 81 27.82 4.89 0.03
CA ASP A 81 28.96 4.32 0.75
C ASP A 81 30.18 4.27 -0.20
N PRO A 82 31.30 4.94 0.13
CA PRO A 82 32.44 5.04 -0.78
C PRO A 82 33.16 3.73 -1.01
N THR A 83 32.95 2.71 -0.19
CA THR A 83 33.61 1.41 -0.29
C THR A 83 32.76 0.37 -1.00
N THR A 84 31.45 0.40 -0.74
CA THR A 84 30.52 -0.62 -1.25
C THR A 84 29.67 -0.18 -2.43
N GLY A 85 29.59 1.14 -2.66
CA GLY A 85 28.71 1.73 -3.68
C GLY A 85 27.23 1.68 -3.30
N VAL A 86 26.88 1.28 -2.08
CA VAL A 86 25.49 1.22 -1.62
C VAL A 86 24.92 2.62 -1.48
N LEU A 87 23.79 2.88 -2.14
CA LEU A 87 23.03 4.11 -2.01
C LEU A 87 22.09 4.03 -0.79
N SER A 88 21.95 5.13 -0.07
CA SER A 88 21.09 5.17 1.11
C SER A 88 20.38 6.51 1.28
N VAL A 89 19.22 6.47 1.93
CA VAL A 89 18.47 7.63 2.40
C VAL A 89 18.07 7.36 3.86
N ASP A 90 18.44 8.27 4.74
CA ASP A 90 18.10 8.16 6.16
C ASP A 90 16.60 8.48 6.38
N LYS A 91 16.10 8.13 7.55
CA LYS A 91 14.79 8.60 8.03
C LYS A 91 14.79 10.13 8.13
N ASP A 92 13.61 10.71 8.10
CA ASP A 92 13.41 12.16 8.18
C ASP A 92 14.09 12.91 7.01
N HIS A 93 14.05 12.30 5.82
CA HIS A 93 14.72 12.80 4.61
C HIS A 93 14.04 14.04 4.00
N GLY A 94 12.73 14.21 4.18
CA GLY A 94 11.95 15.33 3.62
C GLY A 94 11.85 15.34 2.10
N LEU A 95 12.17 14.23 1.41
CA LEU A 95 11.98 14.10 -0.03
C LEU A 95 10.48 14.06 -0.36
N GLN A 96 10.08 14.75 -1.42
CA GLN A 96 8.67 14.92 -1.79
C GLN A 96 8.22 13.81 -2.73
N SER A 97 7.00 13.30 -2.51
CA SER A 97 6.36 12.34 -3.40
C SER A 97 6.17 12.89 -4.83
N GLY A 98 6.20 12.01 -5.81
CA GLY A 98 6.11 12.33 -7.22
C GLY A 98 7.44 12.68 -7.89
N ASN A 99 8.54 12.79 -7.15
CA ASN A 99 9.87 13.01 -7.70
C ASN A 99 10.60 11.70 -8.00
N ASN A 100 11.29 11.68 -9.13
CA ASN A 100 12.22 10.64 -9.53
C ASN A 100 13.65 11.20 -9.48
N TYR A 101 14.46 10.69 -8.58
CA TYR A 101 15.85 11.08 -8.44
C TYR A 101 16.74 10.19 -9.28
N VAL A 102 17.30 10.73 -10.35
CA VAL A 102 18.23 10.04 -11.24
C VAL A 102 19.66 10.30 -10.76
N ILE A 103 20.39 9.23 -10.46
CA ILE A 103 21.68 9.28 -9.80
C ILE A 103 22.76 8.82 -10.77
N SER A 104 23.78 9.64 -10.97
CA SER A 104 24.99 9.29 -11.71
C SER A 104 26.12 9.08 -10.70
N ILE A 105 26.90 8.03 -10.94
CA ILE A 105 27.97 7.56 -10.05
C ILE A 105 29.32 7.78 -10.72
N HIS A 106 30.28 8.28 -9.95
CA HIS A 106 31.70 8.28 -10.33
C HIS A 106 32.42 7.19 -9.53
N VAL A 107 33.20 6.38 -10.21
CA VAL A 107 33.98 5.30 -9.60
C VAL A 107 35.43 5.41 -10.03
N LYS A 108 36.34 5.32 -9.08
CA LYS A 108 37.79 5.27 -9.34
C LYS A 108 38.44 4.08 -8.66
N ASN A 109 39.57 3.64 -9.18
CA ASN A 109 40.45 2.66 -8.58
C ASN A 109 41.94 3.05 -8.86
N ASN A 110 42.88 2.22 -8.46
CA ASN A 110 44.31 2.52 -8.68
C ASN A 110 44.72 2.56 -10.18
N PHE A 111 43.86 2.16 -11.09
CA PHE A 111 44.17 1.99 -12.53
C PHE A 111 43.35 2.96 -13.42
N GLY A 112 42.46 3.75 -12.86
CA GLY A 112 41.68 4.75 -13.59
C GLY A 112 40.32 5.05 -12.94
N GLU A 113 39.50 5.83 -13.64
CA GLU A 113 38.21 6.28 -13.19
C GLU A 113 37.20 6.23 -14.34
N GLU A 114 35.90 6.14 -13.99
CA GLU A 114 34.80 6.12 -14.95
C GLU A 114 33.53 6.73 -14.35
N ASP A 115 32.76 7.39 -15.22
CA ASP A 115 31.48 8.01 -14.89
C ASP A 115 30.32 7.18 -15.43
N PHE A 116 29.43 6.76 -14.57
CA PHE A 116 28.23 6.00 -14.90
C PHE A 116 27.00 6.91 -14.81
N ASN A 117 26.55 7.42 -15.95
CA ASN A 117 25.42 8.31 -16.01
C ASN A 117 24.12 7.52 -15.83
N ASN A 118 23.16 8.09 -15.02
CA ASN A 118 21.86 7.47 -14.76
C ASN A 118 21.96 6.02 -14.26
N ALA A 119 22.92 5.76 -13.37
CA ALA A 119 23.20 4.43 -12.87
C ALA A 119 22.08 3.86 -11.98
N PHE A 120 21.32 4.76 -11.32
CA PHE A 120 20.20 4.37 -10.46
C PHE A 120 19.09 5.42 -10.48
N THR A 121 17.84 4.97 -10.33
CA THR A 121 16.67 5.85 -10.18
C THR A 121 15.95 5.53 -8.88
N LEU A 122 15.79 6.54 -8.01
CA LEU A 122 14.97 6.43 -6.81
C LEU A 122 13.66 7.20 -7.01
N GLN A 123 12.54 6.47 -7.02
CA GLN A 123 11.20 7.04 -7.13
C GLN A 123 10.66 7.32 -5.73
N VAL A 124 10.27 8.56 -5.46
CA VAL A 124 9.61 8.89 -4.20
C VAL A 124 8.10 8.87 -4.41
N VAL A 125 7.43 7.92 -3.76
CA VAL A 125 5.98 7.70 -3.85
C VAL A 125 5.29 8.20 -2.59
N GLU A 126 3.96 8.42 -2.69
CA GLU A 126 3.17 8.80 -1.53
C GLU A 126 3.15 7.66 -0.49
N TYR A 127 3.34 8.03 0.79
CA TYR A 127 3.12 7.10 1.89
C TYR A 127 1.61 6.89 2.06
N ILE A 128 1.20 5.64 2.07
CA ILE A 128 -0.18 5.25 2.35
C ILE A 128 -0.22 4.53 3.69
N GLU A 129 -0.99 5.09 4.65
CA GLU A 129 -1.19 4.44 5.96
C GLU A 129 -1.96 3.13 5.78
N PRO A 130 -1.44 1.99 6.31
CA PRO A 130 -2.16 0.73 6.28
C PRO A 130 -3.47 0.80 7.05
N ILE A 131 -4.48 0.02 6.63
CA ILE A 131 -5.76 -0.07 7.34
C ILE A 131 -5.55 -0.76 8.69
N SER A 132 -6.09 -0.14 9.75
CA SER A 132 -6.12 -0.71 11.09
C SER A 132 -7.37 -0.24 11.84
N GLY A 133 -7.82 -1.02 12.85
CA GLY A 133 -8.98 -0.67 13.66
C GLY A 133 -10.32 -0.71 12.91
N PHE A 134 -10.39 -1.47 11.80
CA PHE A 134 -11.64 -1.60 11.03
C PHE A 134 -12.58 -2.60 11.69
N GLU A 135 -13.64 -2.09 12.31
CA GLU A 135 -14.65 -2.86 13.03
C GLU A 135 -16.02 -2.21 12.92
N TYR A 136 -17.07 -3.02 13.07
CA TYR A 136 -18.45 -2.60 13.37
C TYR A 136 -18.84 -3.08 14.77
N GLU A 137 -19.95 -2.58 15.31
CA GLU A 137 -20.58 -3.22 16.45
C GLU A 137 -20.99 -4.65 16.06
N THR A 138 -20.68 -5.63 16.91
CA THR A 138 -20.86 -7.06 16.59
C THR A 138 -22.30 -7.47 16.41
N SER A 139 -23.23 -6.78 17.10
CA SER A 139 -24.67 -7.01 17.04
C SER A 139 -25.42 -5.69 17.15
N ILE A 140 -26.31 -5.42 16.22
CA ILE A 140 -27.01 -4.14 16.07
C ILE A 140 -28.51 -4.39 15.93
N ASP A 141 -29.28 -3.91 16.88
CA ASP A 141 -30.74 -3.99 16.86
C ASP A 141 -31.35 -2.77 16.17
N LYS A 142 -32.23 -3.00 15.20
CA LYS A 142 -32.98 -1.97 14.49
C LYS A 142 -34.45 -2.36 14.35
N TYR A 143 -35.32 -1.37 14.45
CA TYR A 143 -36.76 -1.60 14.26
C TYR A 143 -37.15 -1.67 12.80
N GLN A 144 -38.07 -2.56 12.45
CA GLN A 144 -38.70 -2.56 11.13
C GLN A 144 -39.28 -1.16 10.81
N TYR A 145 -39.30 -0.82 9.52
CA TYR A 145 -39.84 0.45 8.97
C TYR A 145 -39.16 1.72 9.49
N SER A 146 -38.12 1.61 10.31
CA SER A 146 -37.38 2.77 10.81
C SER A 146 -36.24 3.15 9.87
N LYS A 147 -35.94 4.44 9.82
CA LYS A 147 -34.67 4.91 9.21
C LYS A 147 -33.53 4.67 10.17
N PHE A 148 -32.41 4.15 9.65
CA PHE A 148 -31.19 3.99 10.43
C PHE A 148 -29.92 3.99 9.54
N THR A 149 -28.77 4.23 10.17
CA THR A 149 -27.46 4.06 9.58
C THR A 149 -26.61 3.17 10.47
N ILE A 150 -25.64 2.48 9.84
CA ILE A 150 -24.64 1.65 10.50
C ILE A 150 -23.30 2.03 9.88
N SER A 151 -22.35 2.48 10.68
CA SER A 151 -21.04 2.91 10.23
C SER A 151 -19.93 2.14 10.95
N PRO A 152 -18.71 2.09 10.41
CA PRO A 152 -17.55 1.59 11.15
C PRO A 152 -17.40 2.29 12.49
N LYS A 153 -16.85 1.56 13.48
CA LYS A 153 -16.51 2.14 14.79
C LYS A 153 -15.46 3.24 14.65
N GLU A 154 -15.43 4.10 15.66
CA GLU A 154 -14.31 5.02 15.85
C GLU A 154 -13.01 4.24 16.05
N GLY A 155 -11.91 4.76 15.50
CA GLY A 155 -10.59 4.13 15.58
C GLY A 155 -10.11 3.51 14.27
N LEU A 156 -10.94 3.49 13.23
CA LEU A 156 -10.49 3.15 11.88
C LEU A 156 -9.42 4.15 11.42
N LYS A 157 -8.29 3.60 10.97
CA LYS A 157 -7.16 4.34 10.38
C LYS A 157 -6.82 3.75 9.02
N GLY A 158 -6.17 4.53 8.21
CA GLY A 158 -5.71 4.16 6.88
C GLY A 158 -6.00 5.27 5.88
N ASP A 159 -5.19 5.34 4.83
CA ASP A 159 -5.39 6.29 3.74
C ASP A 159 -6.05 5.61 2.54
N ASN A 160 -6.82 6.39 1.77
CA ASN A 160 -7.43 5.96 0.50
C ASN A 160 -8.25 4.65 0.62
N ILE A 161 -8.98 4.51 1.73
CA ILE A 161 -9.77 3.29 1.99
C ILE A 161 -10.96 3.23 1.02
N GLN A 162 -11.14 2.04 0.42
CA GLN A 162 -12.33 1.68 -0.34
C GLN A 162 -13.06 0.56 0.37
N PHE A 163 -14.39 0.71 0.50
CA PHE A 163 -15.22 -0.29 1.15
C PHE A 163 -16.06 -1.05 0.13
N SER A 164 -16.34 -2.32 0.43
CA SER A 164 -17.27 -3.14 -0.33
C SER A 164 -18.06 -4.06 0.59
N LEU A 165 -19.34 -4.24 0.30
CA LEU A 165 -20.19 -5.21 0.97
C LEU A 165 -20.01 -6.56 0.26
N ILE A 166 -19.29 -7.49 0.91
CA ILE A 166 -18.92 -8.79 0.30
C ILE A 166 -19.87 -9.94 0.68
N ASN A 167 -20.65 -9.75 1.73
CA ASN A 167 -21.74 -10.66 2.09
C ASN A 167 -22.98 -9.85 2.40
N GLU A 168 -23.99 -9.92 1.52
CA GLU A 168 -25.29 -9.28 1.66
C GLU A 168 -26.38 -10.34 1.57
N PRO A 169 -27.14 -10.61 2.66
CA PRO A 169 -28.28 -11.52 2.63
C PRO A 169 -29.33 -11.10 1.60
N ASP A 170 -29.94 -12.08 0.92
CA ASP A 170 -30.94 -11.83 -0.13
C ASP A 170 -32.10 -10.94 0.31
N ALA A 171 -32.51 -11.05 1.57
CA ALA A 171 -33.59 -10.24 2.14
C ALA A 171 -33.24 -8.75 2.26
N LEU A 172 -31.96 -8.38 2.20
CA LEU A 172 -31.49 -7.00 2.28
C LEU A 172 -31.22 -6.38 0.91
N LYS A 173 -31.12 -7.20 -0.15
CA LYS A 173 -30.82 -6.71 -1.51
C LYS A 173 -31.86 -5.71 -1.99
N GLY A 174 -31.40 -4.52 -2.33
CA GLY A 174 -32.26 -3.40 -2.74
C GLY A 174 -33.07 -2.76 -1.62
N GLN A 175 -32.86 -3.19 -0.37
CA GLN A 175 -33.48 -2.61 0.83
C GLN A 175 -32.50 -1.71 1.61
N ILE A 176 -31.20 -1.86 1.35
CA ILE A 176 -30.14 -1.09 1.98
C ILE A 176 -29.35 -0.33 0.92
N GLU A 177 -28.80 0.81 1.30
CA GLU A 177 -27.83 1.56 0.52
C GLU A 177 -26.46 1.44 1.20
N PHE A 178 -25.43 1.17 0.41
CA PHE A 178 -24.06 1.04 0.88
C PHE A 178 -23.16 2.14 0.28
N ASP A 179 -22.51 2.91 1.13
CA ASP A 179 -21.55 3.93 0.74
C ASP A 179 -20.12 3.35 0.71
N ALA A 180 -19.55 3.17 -0.47
CA ALA A 180 -18.23 2.62 -0.68
C ALA A 180 -17.08 3.55 -0.23
N GLN A 181 -17.33 4.81 0.08
CA GLN A 181 -16.33 5.77 0.57
C GLN A 181 -16.23 5.78 2.09
N THR A 182 -17.36 5.53 2.78
CA THR A 182 -17.45 5.59 4.24
C THR A 182 -17.68 4.25 4.91
N GLY A 183 -18.03 3.21 4.15
CA GLY A 183 -18.46 1.91 4.68
C GLY A 183 -19.84 1.96 5.35
N THR A 184 -20.59 3.04 5.20
CA THR A 184 -21.88 3.23 5.88
C THR A 184 -22.99 2.49 5.15
N ILE A 185 -23.79 1.76 5.91
CA ILE A 185 -25.04 1.15 5.44
C ILE A 185 -26.21 2.02 5.90
N SER A 186 -27.11 2.35 4.99
CA SER A 186 -28.29 3.18 5.25
C SER A 186 -29.56 2.44 4.88
N VAL A 187 -30.61 2.65 5.68
CA VAL A 187 -31.96 2.17 5.41
C VAL A 187 -32.94 3.34 5.54
N GLU A 188 -33.76 3.54 4.53
CA GLU A 188 -34.78 4.60 4.54
C GLU A 188 -36.02 4.21 5.32
N LYS A 189 -36.73 5.24 5.82
CA LYS A 189 -38.01 5.05 6.56
C LYS A 189 -39.04 4.35 5.69
N GLY A 190 -39.71 3.37 6.24
CA GLY A 190 -40.77 2.62 5.57
C GLY A 190 -40.27 1.43 4.76
N THR A 191 -38.93 1.22 4.68
CA THR A 191 -38.37 0.05 4.03
C THR A 191 -38.82 -1.23 4.74
N THR A 192 -39.24 -2.23 3.94
CA THR A 192 -39.82 -3.48 4.46
C THR A 192 -38.76 -4.56 4.51
N ILE A 193 -37.95 -4.58 5.56
CA ILE A 193 -37.05 -5.67 5.87
C ILE A 193 -37.75 -6.64 6.83
N PRO A 194 -37.84 -7.95 6.52
CA PRO A 194 -38.42 -8.94 7.44
C PRO A 194 -37.69 -8.97 8.79
N GLN A 195 -38.41 -9.33 9.85
CA GLN A 195 -37.79 -9.62 11.13
C GLN A 195 -36.79 -10.78 10.98
N GLY A 196 -35.63 -10.67 11.63
CA GLY A 196 -34.61 -11.70 11.56
C GLY A 196 -33.23 -11.18 11.88
N ASN A 197 -32.26 -12.10 11.88
CA ASN A 197 -30.85 -11.83 12.11
C ASN A 197 -30.09 -11.99 10.80
N TYR A 198 -29.43 -10.95 10.37
CA TYR A 198 -28.72 -10.86 9.11
C TYR A 198 -27.23 -10.67 9.36
N SER A 199 -26.41 -11.62 8.90
CA SER A 199 -24.96 -11.50 8.94
C SER A 199 -24.47 -10.73 7.71
N LEU A 200 -23.80 -9.61 7.93
CA LEU A 200 -23.19 -8.79 6.90
C LEU A 200 -21.68 -8.78 7.08
N THR A 201 -20.96 -8.73 5.97
CA THR A 201 -19.50 -8.58 5.98
C THR A 201 -19.11 -7.43 5.04
N VAL A 202 -18.43 -6.46 5.59
CA VAL A 202 -17.84 -5.34 4.84
C VAL A 202 -16.35 -5.55 4.76
N ARG A 203 -15.79 -5.33 3.60
CA ARG A 203 -14.36 -5.36 3.30
C ARG A 203 -13.84 -3.96 3.11
N ALA A 204 -12.70 -3.67 3.74
CA ALA A 204 -11.94 -2.45 3.53
C ALA A 204 -10.60 -2.77 2.85
N THR A 205 -10.26 -2.01 1.81
CA THR A 205 -9.02 -2.18 1.05
C THR A 205 -8.35 -0.84 0.79
N ASN A 206 -7.03 -0.84 0.76
CA ASN A 206 -6.20 0.19 0.13
C ASN A 206 -4.97 -0.46 -0.52
N SER A 207 -4.06 0.30 -1.10
CA SER A 207 -2.89 -0.24 -1.80
C SER A 207 -1.94 -1.04 -0.89
N LYS A 208 -2.00 -0.84 0.43
CA LYS A 208 -1.13 -1.54 1.40
C LYS A 208 -1.68 -2.88 1.86
N ASN A 209 -2.98 -3.14 1.66
CA ASN A 209 -3.62 -4.39 2.07
C ASN A 209 -4.43 -5.07 0.96
N ALA A 210 -4.15 -4.77 -0.31
CA ALA A 210 -4.88 -5.33 -1.44
C ALA A 210 -4.87 -6.87 -1.48
N GLU A 211 -3.74 -7.48 -1.11
CA GLU A 211 -3.59 -8.95 -1.05
C GLU A 211 -4.15 -9.58 0.23
N ASN A 212 -4.30 -8.79 1.28
CA ASN A 212 -4.84 -9.24 2.57
C ASN A 212 -5.83 -8.20 3.12
N PRO A 213 -7.02 -8.08 2.52
CA PRO A 213 -8.01 -7.07 2.88
C PRO A 213 -8.51 -7.23 4.32
N ALA A 214 -8.93 -6.13 4.92
CA ALA A 214 -9.54 -6.13 6.24
C ALA A 214 -11.06 -6.36 6.13
N ASP A 215 -11.54 -7.44 6.73
CA ASP A 215 -12.96 -7.80 6.75
C ASP A 215 -13.55 -7.61 8.15
N ALA A 216 -14.73 -6.98 8.21
CA ALA A 216 -15.49 -6.84 9.44
C ALA A 216 -16.90 -7.43 9.27
N THR A 217 -17.22 -8.43 10.08
CA THR A 217 -18.50 -9.13 10.09
C THR A 217 -19.32 -8.74 11.32
N PHE A 218 -20.60 -8.47 11.14
CA PHE A 218 -21.54 -8.15 12.20
C PHE A 218 -22.92 -8.71 11.93
N THR A 219 -23.78 -8.75 12.96
CA THR A 219 -25.17 -9.17 12.87
C THR A 219 -26.10 -7.98 13.00
N LEU A 220 -26.94 -7.76 11.99
CA LEU A 220 -28.06 -6.83 12.02
C LEU A 220 -29.32 -7.58 12.44
N ASN A 221 -29.88 -7.22 13.59
CA ASN A 221 -31.13 -7.78 14.10
C ASN A 221 -32.27 -6.83 13.77
N ILE A 222 -33.17 -7.25 12.91
CA ILE A 222 -34.41 -6.50 12.62
C ILE A 222 -35.51 -7.03 13.53
N ILE A 223 -35.94 -6.16 14.41
CA ILE A 223 -36.99 -6.46 15.43
C ILE A 223 -38.28 -5.71 15.14
N GLU A 224 -39.38 -6.20 15.72
CA GLU A 224 -40.69 -5.57 15.59
C GLU A 224 -40.67 -4.10 16.04
N ASN A 225 -41.30 -3.23 15.26
CA ASN A 225 -41.47 -1.84 15.64
C ASN A 225 -42.82 -1.66 16.36
N PRO A 226 -42.83 -1.56 17.68
CA PRO A 226 -44.10 -1.48 18.46
C PRO A 226 -44.87 -0.20 18.19
N ASN A 227 -44.25 0.79 17.56
CA ASN A 227 -44.86 2.08 17.26
C ASN A 227 -45.27 2.21 15.79
N TYR A 228 -45.15 1.15 14.99
CA TYR A 228 -45.53 1.17 13.58
C TYR A 228 -46.91 0.54 13.39
N PHE A 229 -47.86 1.35 12.98
CA PHE A 229 -49.25 0.90 12.71
C PHE A 229 -49.35 0.52 11.21
N THR A 230 -49.65 -0.73 10.94
CA THR A 230 -49.88 -1.23 9.57
C THR A 230 -51.33 -1.12 9.12
N ASP A 231 -52.26 -0.98 10.03
CA ASP A 231 -53.70 -0.93 9.74
C ASP A 231 -54.42 -0.04 10.77
N ILE A 232 -55.16 0.94 10.27
CA ILE A 232 -56.11 1.73 11.07
C ILE A 232 -57.49 1.33 10.59
N ARG A 233 -58.18 0.57 11.41
CA ARG A 233 -59.57 0.21 11.13
C ARG A 233 -60.51 1.15 11.91
N TYR A 234 -61.32 1.88 11.19
CA TYR A 234 -62.45 2.57 11.79
C TYR A 234 -63.56 1.55 12.00
N GLY A 235 -64.09 1.44 13.21
CA GLY A 235 -65.23 0.60 13.49
C GLY A 235 -66.44 1.03 12.62
N ASN A 236 -67.27 0.07 12.22
CA ASN A 236 -68.36 0.26 11.26
C ASN A 236 -69.52 1.18 11.73
N ASN A 237 -69.39 1.89 12.85
CA ASN A 237 -70.40 2.81 13.36
C ASN A 237 -69.80 4.19 13.59
N ILE A 238 -69.78 5.00 12.55
CA ILE A 238 -69.83 6.43 12.71
C ILE A 238 -71.31 6.73 12.65
N ASP A 239 -72.01 6.77 13.82
CA ASP A 239 -73.28 7.39 13.91
C ASP A 239 -73.10 8.89 13.67
N VAL A 240 -73.30 9.32 12.44
CA VAL A 240 -73.45 10.74 12.14
C VAL A 240 -74.81 11.13 12.67
N PRO A 241 -74.93 12.02 13.68
CA PRO A 241 -76.22 12.49 14.12
C PRO A 241 -76.95 13.15 12.93
N GLU A 242 -78.12 12.67 12.61
CA GLU A 242 -79.02 13.40 11.66
C GLU A 242 -79.17 14.82 12.16
N GLU A 243 -78.69 15.79 11.40
CA GLU A 243 -79.10 17.17 11.63
C GLU A 243 -80.62 17.23 11.51
N ASN A 244 -81.28 17.39 12.66
CA ASN A 244 -82.69 17.73 12.70
C ASN A 244 -82.85 19.10 12.05
N ASN A 245 -83.17 19.12 10.77
CA ASN A 245 -83.73 20.25 10.09
C ASN A 245 -85.18 20.45 10.60
N ALA A 246 -85.29 21.01 11.78
CA ALA A 246 -86.54 21.59 12.21
C ALA A 246 -86.61 23.06 11.72
N ASN A 247 -87.02 23.18 10.46
CA ASN A 247 -87.58 24.45 9.99
C ASN A 247 -88.93 24.72 10.69
N GLN A 248 -88.95 25.82 11.36
CA GLN A 248 -90.01 26.84 11.18
C GLN A 248 -89.60 28.19 11.74
#